data_b213314114029fe4fcde75e5d23136cc
#
_entry.id   b213314114029fe4fcde75e5d23136cc
#
_cell.length_a   1.000
_cell.length_b   1.000
_cell.length_c   1.000
_cell.angle_alpha   90.00
_cell.angle_beta   90.00
_cell.angle_gamma   90.00
#
_symmetry.space_group_name_H-M   'P 1'
#
loop_
_entity.id
_entity.type
_entity.pdbx_description
1 polymer ?
#
loop_
_entity_poly.entity_id
_entity_poly.type
_entity_poly.pdbx_seq_one_letter_code
_entity_poly.pdbx_strand_id
1 'polypeptide(L)'
;MKKYVYILLLLASVSTLATAQIKIGNYTFKDGGEYTGELKGRKPNGKGKTIYKNGNTYEGEYIKGKREGNGTYTFHDGEKYVGQWFQDQQHGSGTYYFMNNNRYEGMWFTDYQQGEGTMYYYNGDVYIGNWFQDKRSGKGTYTWKAGAKYEGEWKEDKKNGQGVMVWPDQSKYEGEWKDDARDGKGTFYYVNGDKYVGDWKDDVQHGKGIYYFHSGDRYEGDYVNGERTGQGIYIHKKGDKYVGQFKNGEQHGTGTFTWANGAVYEGQWVNNQRSGKGHYIWANGDDYEGEWKNNMADGEGTLRTADGTKYKGHFVKGKEDGKGVLEDKNGVRYDGFFKQGKKHGAFVETDKNGNVIRKGVYKFGTLDAEQK
;
A
#
# COMPACT_ATOMS: atom_id res chain seq x y z
N MET A 1 95.18 34.55 -32.66
CA MET A 1 93.80 34.34 -32.19
C MET A 1 93.85 33.55 -30.88
N LYS A 2 93.58 34.23 -29.75
CA LYS A 2 93.55 33.59 -28.41
C LYS A 2 92.17 33.06 -28.13
N LYS A 3 91.97 31.73 -27.90
CA LYS A 3 90.76 31.12 -27.43
C LYS A 3 90.68 31.15 -25.90
N TYR A 4 89.78 31.85 -25.35
CA TYR A 4 89.47 31.82 -23.93
C TYR A 4 88.50 30.64 -23.66
N VAL A 5 88.91 29.68 -22.80
CA VAL A 5 88.07 28.62 -22.29
C VAL A 5 87.54 29.10 -20.96
N TYR A 6 86.16 29.29 -20.92
CA TYR A 6 85.52 29.55 -19.65
C TYR A 6 85.10 28.20 -19.00
N ILE A 7 85.73 27.91 -17.87
CA ILE A 7 85.29 26.77 -17.02
C ILE A 7 84.13 27.26 -16.15
N LEU A 8 82.93 26.77 -16.42
CA LEU A 8 81.74 26.97 -15.54
C LEU A 8 81.86 25.97 -14.39
N LEU A 9 82.15 26.47 -13.21
CA LEU A 9 81.98 25.72 -11.95
C LEU A 9 80.49 25.67 -11.54
N LEU A 10 79.83 24.53 -11.79
CA LEU A 10 78.53 24.25 -11.25
C LEU A 10 78.65 23.84 -9.78
N LEU A 11 78.36 24.78 -8.85
CA LEU A 11 78.11 24.49 -7.46
C LEU A 11 76.78 23.74 -7.32
N ALA A 12 76.84 22.42 -7.22
CA ALA A 12 75.68 21.59 -6.83
C ALA A 12 75.45 21.81 -5.31
N SER A 13 74.44 22.63 -4.99
CA SER A 13 73.91 22.69 -3.64
C SER A 13 73.11 21.42 -3.37
N VAL A 14 73.74 20.47 -2.70
CA VAL A 14 73.06 19.32 -2.11
C VAL A 14 72.26 19.83 -0.91
N SER A 15 70.95 20.12 -1.16
CA SER A 15 69.99 20.31 -0.08
C SER A 15 69.78 18.95 0.58
N THR A 16 70.47 18.69 1.67
CA THR A 16 70.15 17.59 2.59
C THR A 16 68.82 17.88 3.19
N LEU A 17 67.78 17.26 2.61
CA LEU A 17 66.46 17.07 3.30
C LEU A 17 66.80 16.28 4.59
N ALA A 18 66.90 16.97 5.70
CA ALA A 18 67.00 16.35 7.02
C ALA A 18 65.66 15.59 7.23
N THR A 19 65.64 14.32 6.92
CA THR A 19 64.57 13.41 7.34
C THR A 19 64.60 13.44 8.87
N ALA A 20 63.58 14.09 9.47
CA ALA A 20 63.47 14.12 10.92
C ALA A 20 63.39 12.67 11.41
N GLN A 21 64.43 12.29 12.19
CA GLN A 21 64.61 10.92 12.67
C GLN A 21 63.40 10.55 13.57
N ILE A 22 62.63 9.54 13.16
CA ILE A 22 61.53 8.99 13.95
C ILE A 22 62.13 8.37 15.19
N LYS A 23 61.72 8.83 16.38
CA LYS A 23 62.19 8.34 17.66
C LYS A 23 61.03 7.70 18.41
N ILE A 24 61.18 6.49 18.90
CA ILE A 24 60.24 5.85 19.82
C ILE A 24 60.41 6.47 21.22
N GLY A 25 59.29 6.81 21.86
CA GLY A 25 59.27 7.39 23.20
C GLY A 25 57.87 7.48 23.80
N ASN A 26 57.83 8.13 24.98
CA ASN A 26 56.58 8.30 25.73
C ASN A 26 56.14 9.77 25.67
N TYR A 27 54.78 9.94 25.75
CA TYR A 27 54.19 11.29 25.83
C TYR A 27 52.91 11.20 26.70
N THR A 28 52.73 12.19 27.58
CA THR A 28 51.51 12.28 28.38
C THR A 28 50.62 13.40 27.82
N PHE A 29 49.40 13.08 27.44
CA PHE A 29 48.44 14.05 27.00
C PHE A 29 47.91 14.92 28.16
N LYS A 30 47.28 16.05 27.86
CA LYS A 30 46.72 16.95 28.89
C LYS A 30 45.63 16.32 29.74
N ASP A 31 44.84 15.40 29.14
CA ASP A 31 43.81 14.60 29.80
C ASP A 31 44.39 13.46 30.66
N GLY A 32 45.72 13.31 30.63
CA GLY A 32 46.46 12.28 31.35
C GLY A 32 46.54 10.95 30.64
N GLY A 33 46.19 10.87 29.35
CA GLY A 33 46.43 9.69 28.51
C GLY A 33 47.94 9.46 28.34
N GLU A 34 48.38 8.22 28.50
CA GLU A 34 49.76 7.80 28.38
C GLU A 34 50.02 7.17 27.01
N TYR A 35 50.86 7.84 26.22
CA TYR A 35 51.25 7.39 24.88
C TYR A 35 52.61 6.74 24.89
N THR A 36 52.75 5.67 24.13
CA THR A 36 54.01 5.04 23.77
C THR A 36 54.07 4.79 22.27
N GLY A 37 55.07 5.27 21.58
CA GLY A 37 55.17 5.11 20.12
C GLY A 37 56.13 6.10 19.45
N GLU A 38 55.88 6.31 18.16
CA GLU A 38 56.68 7.16 17.29
C GLU A 38 56.44 8.64 17.60
N LEU A 39 57.54 9.40 17.76
CA LEU A 39 57.51 10.82 18.02
C LEU A 39 58.22 11.61 16.91
N LYS A 40 57.65 12.76 16.54
CA LYS A 40 58.34 13.79 15.78
C LYS A 40 58.52 15.03 16.67
N GLY A 41 59.74 15.30 17.01
CA GLY A 41 60.06 16.27 18.09
C GLY A 41 59.59 15.73 19.45
N ARG A 42 58.63 16.43 20.07
CA ARG A 42 58.07 16.05 21.39
C ARG A 42 56.60 15.61 21.33
N LYS A 43 56.05 15.30 20.14
CA LYS A 43 54.66 14.96 19.98
C LYS A 43 54.48 13.62 19.28
N PRO A 44 53.43 12.85 19.60
CA PRO A 44 53.00 11.68 18.86
C PRO A 44 52.91 11.95 17.37
N ASN A 45 53.59 11.15 16.56
CA ASN A 45 53.55 11.27 15.09
C ASN A 45 54.12 10.00 14.47
N GLY A 46 53.27 9.25 13.80
CA GLY A 46 53.48 7.89 13.33
C GLY A 46 52.68 6.88 14.19
N LYS A 47 53.13 5.66 14.27
CA LYS A 47 52.41 4.58 14.98
C LYS A 47 52.65 4.63 16.49
N GLY A 48 51.60 4.38 17.27
CA GLY A 48 51.70 4.30 18.73
C GLY A 48 50.44 3.86 19.42
N LYS A 49 50.55 3.71 20.72
CA LYS A 49 49.44 3.27 21.61
C LYS A 49 49.23 4.28 22.72
N THR A 50 48.00 4.66 22.98
CA THR A 50 47.60 5.48 24.13
C THR A 50 46.70 4.65 25.05
N ILE A 51 46.95 4.76 26.35
CA ILE A 51 46.08 4.26 27.41
C ILE A 51 45.52 5.48 28.13
N TYR A 52 44.21 5.65 28.09
CA TYR A 52 43.50 6.76 28.73
C TYR A 52 43.19 6.46 30.20
N LYS A 53 43.00 7.47 31.04
CA LYS A 53 42.68 7.30 32.47
C LYS A 53 41.39 6.56 32.74
N ASN A 54 40.41 6.63 31.82
CA ASN A 54 39.16 5.95 31.91
C ASN A 54 39.21 4.47 31.47
N GLY A 55 40.41 3.95 31.16
CA GLY A 55 40.59 2.57 30.71
C GLY A 55 40.42 2.36 29.20
N ASN A 56 40.02 3.35 28.44
CA ASN A 56 39.99 3.26 26.99
C ASN A 56 41.42 3.13 26.43
N THR A 57 41.55 2.55 25.25
CA THR A 57 42.83 2.46 24.56
C THR A 57 42.69 2.86 23.11
N TYR A 58 43.74 3.47 22.56
CA TYR A 58 43.89 3.63 21.12
C TYR A 58 45.22 3.08 20.65
N GLU A 59 45.22 2.37 19.57
CA GLU A 59 46.42 1.85 18.91
C GLU A 59 46.30 2.13 17.40
N GLY A 60 47.17 3.00 16.88
CA GLY A 60 47.08 3.45 15.51
C GLY A 60 48.05 4.58 15.15
N GLU A 61 47.71 5.30 14.11
CA GLU A 61 48.53 6.37 13.56
C GLU A 61 48.18 7.72 14.20
N TYR A 62 49.22 8.57 14.31
CA TYR A 62 49.13 9.91 14.85
C TYR A 62 49.82 10.92 13.94
N ILE A 63 49.24 12.11 13.82
CA ILE A 63 49.87 13.28 13.21
C ILE A 63 49.78 14.46 14.18
N LYS A 64 50.91 15.02 14.55
CA LYS A 64 51.04 16.20 15.47
C LYS A 64 50.29 16.03 16.80
N GLY A 65 50.20 14.80 17.30
CA GLY A 65 49.54 14.46 18.57
C GLY A 65 48.05 14.19 18.47
N LYS A 66 47.50 14.10 17.29
CA LYS A 66 46.11 13.71 17.03
C LYS A 66 46.04 12.35 16.37
N ARG A 67 44.99 11.55 16.68
CA ARG A 67 44.72 10.31 15.98
C ARG A 67 44.42 10.63 14.51
N GLU A 68 45.06 9.93 13.61
CA GLU A 68 45.02 10.15 12.17
C GLU A 68 45.25 8.81 11.46
N GLY A 69 44.81 8.65 10.20
CA GLY A 69 45.05 7.42 9.44
C GLY A 69 44.30 6.22 10.05
N ASN A 70 44.88 5.03 10.04
CA ASN A 70 44.25 3.82 10.55
C ASN A 70 44.54 3.59 12.04
N GLY A 71 43.50 3.16 12.78
CA GLY A 71 43.64 2.85 14.18
C GLY A 71 42.47 2.11 14.79
N THR A 72 42.75 1.51 15.95
CA THR A 72 41.76 0.80 16.77
C THR A 72 41.55 1.55 18.06
N TYR A 73 40.33 1.94 18.35
CA TYR A 73 39.92 2.47 19.65
C TYR A 73 39.08 1.41 20.37
N THR A 74 39.49 1.06 21.56
CA THR A 74 38.77 0.12 22.41
C THR A 74 38.29 0.87 23.65
N PHE A 75 37.01 0.86 23.87
CA PHE A 75 36.35 1.43 25.05
C PHE A 75 36.50 0.49 26.23
N HIS A 76 36.48 1.01 27.45
CA HIS A 76 36.63 0.22 28.67
C HIS A 76 35.49 -0.80 28.91
N ASP A 77 34.31 -0.54 28.32
CA ASP A 77 33.14 -1.44 28.35
C ASP A 77 33.19 -2.58 27.31
N GLY A 78 34.21 -2.55 26.44
CA GLY A 78 34.43 -3.57 25.42
C GLY A 78 33.98 -3.19 24.03
N GLU A 79 33.32 -2.07 23.83
CA GLU A 79 33.02 -1.58 22.48
C GLU A 79 34.31 -1.28 21.74
N LYS A 80 34.28 -1.32 20.42
CA LYS A 80 35.50 -1.14 19.63
C LYS A 80 35.22 -0.52 18.27
N TYR A 81 36.01 0.50 17.91
CA TYR A 81 36.10 1.01 16.56
C TYR A 81 37.45 0.64 15.91
N VAL A 82 37.38 0.14 14.70
CA VAL A 82 38.54 -0.18 13.85
C VAL A 82 38.36 0.52 12.52
N GLY A 83 39.18 1.52 12.22
CA GLY A 83 38.99 2.27 10.97
C GLY A 83 39.87 3.49 10.85
N GLN A 84 39.46 4.35 9.95
CA GLN A 84 40.18 5.60 9.66
C GLN A 84 39.81 6.68 10.66
N TRP A 85 40.79 7.53 10.95
CA TRP A 85 40.71 8.66 11.86
C TRP A 85 41.18 9.93 11.17
N PHE A 86 40.52 11.03 11.45
CA PHE A 86 40.91 12.35 11.01
C PHE A 86 40.76 13.35 12.17
N GLN A 87 41.87 13.94 12.59
CA GLN A 87 41.92 14.95 13.66
C GLN A 87 41.21 14.54 14.95
N ASP A 88 41.45 13.32 15.44
CA ASP A 88 40.84 12.67 16.62
C ASP A 88 39.39 12.17 16.45
N GLN A 89 38.81 12.26 15.26
CA GLN A 89 37.45 11.82 14.97
C GLN A 89 37.45 10.58 14.09
N GLN A 90 36.49 9.70 14.28
CA GLN A 90 36.19 8.60 13.37
C GLN A 90 35.83 9.18 11.99
N HIS A 91 36.46 8.67 10.95
CA HIS A 91 36.32 9.21 9.60
C HIS A 91 36.57 8.13 8.56
N GLY A 92 36.12 8.36 7.30
CA GLY A 92 36.37 7.41 6.22
C GLY A 92 35.74 6.03 6.49
N SER A 93 36.41 4.96 6.10
CA SER A 93 35.92 3.60 6.31
C SER A 93 36.26 3.07 7.69
N GLY A 94 35.31 2.44 8.36
CA GLY A 94 35.52 1.83 9.65
C GLY A 94 34.45 0.84 10.08
N THR A 95 34.81 -0.01 11.05
CA THR A 95 33.94 -0.98 11.68
C THR A 95 33.76 -0.67 13.14
N TYR A 96 32.52 -0.56 13.61
CA TYR A 96 32.20 -0.40 15.02
C TYR A 96 31.55 -1.68 15.57
N TYR A 97 32.05 -2.19 16.65
CA TYR A 97 31.54 -3.34 17.40
C TYR A 97 30.88 -2.82 18.67
N PHE A 98 29.57 -2.93 18.75
CA PHE A 98 28.76 -2.49 19.88
C PHE A 98 28.74 -3.54 21.00
N MET A 99 28.52 -3.13 22.23
CA MET A 99 28.44 -4.02 23.40
C MET A 99 27.30 -5.03 23.28
N ASN A 100 26.21 -4.69 22.61
CA ASN A 100 25.06 -5.58 22.35
C ASN A 100 25.28 -6.58 21.20
N ASN A 101 26.52 -6.75 20.74
CA ASN A 101 26.93 -7.59 19.62
C ASN A 101 26.39 -7.13 18.23
N ASN A 102 25.87 -5.92 18.13
CA ASN A 102 25.68 -5.32 16.82
C ASN A 102 27.04 -4.94 16.21
N ARG A 103 27.10 -4.86 14.89
CA ARG A 103 28.30 -4.44 14.17
C ARG A 103 27.91 -3.56 12.99
N TYR A 104 28.52 -2.39 12.93
CA TYR A 104 28.43 -1.51 11.77
C TYR A 104 29.72 -1.55 10.95
N GLU A 105 29.61 -1.71 9.65
CA GLU A 105 30.72 -1.62 8.68
C GLU A 105 30.34 -0.59 7.63
N GLY A 106 31.05 0.52 7.55
CA GLY A 106 30.68 1.56 6.60
C GLY A 106 31.49 2.84 6.73
N MET A 107 30.92 3.89 6.16
CA MET A 107 31.52 5.22 6.12
C MET A 107 31.21 6.01 7.40
N TRP A 108 32.16 6.80 7.84
CA TRP A 108 32.14 7.66 9.01
C TRP A 108 32.50 9.09 8.62
N PHE A 109 31.85 10.06 9.22
CA PHE A 109 32.21 11.46 9.07
C PHE A 109 31.96 12.17 10.40
N THR A 110 33.07 12.70 10.97
CA THR A 110 33.09 13.44 12.26
C THR A 110 32.33 12.70 13.37
N ASP A 111 32.76 11.45 13.62
CA ASP A 111 32.20 10.50 14.61
C ASP A 111 30.80 9.97 14.35
N TYR A 112 30.16 10.32 13.22
CA TYR A 112 28.84 9.81 12.83
C TYR A 112 28.93 8.77 11.72
N GLN A 113 28.06 7.75 11.76
CA GLN A 113 27.78 6.89 10.61
C GLN A 113 27.17 7.75 9.51
N GLN A 114 27.81 7.80 8.34
CA GLN A 114 27.37 8.66 7.25
C GLN A 114 27.81 8.11 5.89
N GLY A 115 26.92 8.13 4.89
CA GLY A 115 27.16 7.51 3.59
C GLY A 115 26.77 6.04 3.59
N GLU A 116 27.42 5.21 2.78
CA GLU A 116 27.08 3.79 2.67
C GLU A 116 27.62 2.98 3.86
N GLY A 117 26.80 2.04 4.35
CA GLY A 117 27.18 1.14 5.43
C GLY A 117 26.23 -0.02 5.64
N THR A 118 26.74 -1.02 6.34
CA THR A 118 26.00 -2.23 6.72
C THR A 118 25.94 -2.34 8.23
N MET A 119 24.73 -2.48 8.77
CA MET A 119 24.50 -2.83 10.17
C MET A 119 24.11 -4.28 10.27
N TYR A 120 24.84 -5.05 11.01
CA TYR A 120 24.53 -6.41 11.42
C TYR A 120 23.99 -6.37 12.84
N TYR A 121 22.72 -6.72 13.00
CA TYR A 121 22.09 -6.76 14.32
C TYR A 121 22.31 -8.13 15.00
N TYR A 122 22.40 -8.13 16.32
CA TYR A 122 22.62 -9.37 17.11
C TYR A 122 21.52 -10.43 16.92
N ASN A 123 20.29 -9.97 16.58
CA ASN A 123 19.15 -10.84 16.31
C ASN A 123 19.23 -11.53 14.93
N GLY A 124 20.22 -11.18 14.11
CA GLY A 124 20.45 -11.70 12.77
C GLY A 124 19.81 -10.90 11.64
N ASP A 125 19.19 -9.75 11.94
CA ASP A 125 18.75 -8.82 10.92
C ASP A 125 19.96 -8.10 10.30
N VAL A 126 19.79 -7.62 9.06
CA VAL A 126 20.85 -6.86 8.36
C VAL A 126 20.22 -5.66 7.65
N TYR A 127 20.84 -4.51 7.82
CA TYR A 127 20.55 -3.33 7.00
C TYR A 127 21.76 -2.99 6.14
N ILE A 128 21.55 -2.77 4.85
CA ILE A 128 22.56 -2.30 3.88
C ILE A 128 21.99 -1.06 3.20
N GLY A 129 22.66 0.07 3.32
CA GLY A 129 22.17 1.31 2.70
C GLY A 129 22.86 2.56 3.19
N ASN A 130 22.21 3.68 2.93
CA ASN A 130 22.74 4.99 3.28
C ASN A 130 22.38 5.37 4.73
N TRP A 131 23.31 6.10 5.33
CA TRP A 131 23.26 6.63 6.69
C TRP A 131 23.46 8.14 6.67
N PHE A 132 22.82 8.83 7.58
CA PHE A 132 23.03 10.24 7.84
C PHE A 132 22.90 10.50 9.34
N GLN A 133 24.01 10.94 9.97
CA GLN A 133 24.08 11.21 11.41
C GLN A 133 23.52 10.06 12.25
N ASP A 134 24.08 8.86 12.09
CA ASP A 134 23.75 7.61 12.79
C ASP A 134 22.35 7.04 12.49
N LYS A 135 21.60 7.64 11.56
CA LYS A 135 20.25 7.18 11.17
C LYS A 135 20.23 6.66 9.74
N ARG A 136 19.45 5.62 9.51
CA ARG A 136 19.17 5.14 8.14
C ARG A 136 18.46 6.24 7.37
N SER A 137 18.99 6.56 6.19
CA SER A 137 18.50 7.67 5.36
C SER A 137 18.79 7.37 3.89
N GLY A 138 17.98 7.91 2.95
CA GLY A 138 18.14 7.63 1.53
C GLY A 138 17.77 6.19 1.18
N LYS A 139 18.43 5.56 0.22
CA LYS A 139 18.13 4.20 -0.21
C LYS A 139 18.79 3.15 0.68
N GLY A 140 18.06 2.07 0.95
CA GLY A 140 18.59 0.94 1.70
C GLY A 140 17.68 -0.28 1.71
N THR A 141 18.30 -1.41 2.04
CA THR A 141 17.65 -2.72 2.16
C THR A 141 17.75 -3.21 3.60
N TYR A 142 16.62 -3.51 4.20
CA TYR A 142 16.54 -4.19 5.49
C TYR A 142 16.05 -5.62 5.29
N THR A 143 16.83 -6.57 5.75
CA THR A 143 16.50 -7.99 5.71
C THR A 143 16.32 -8.50 7.13
N TRP A 144 15.13 -8.93 7.46
CA TRP A 144 14.84 -9.58 8.74
C TRP A 144 15.28 -11.04 8.72
N LYS A 145 15.82 -11.53 9.82
CA LYS A 145 16.17 -12.95 9.97
C LYS A 145 14.97 -13.88 9.70
N ALA A 146 13.77 -13.41 10.00
CA ALA A 146 12.53 -14.13 9.76
C ALA A 146 12.16 -14.28 8.27
N GLY A 147 12.94 -13.71 7.35
CA GLY A 147 12.75 -13.82 5.90
C GLY A 147 11.99 -12.66 5.25
N ALA A 148 11.53 -11.68 6.01
CA ALA A 148 11.00 -10.45 5.43
C ALA A 148 12.12 -9.60 4.81
N LYS A 149 11.80 -8.79 3.80
CA LYS A 149 12.73 -7.85 3.16
C LYS A 149 12.01 -6.57 2.79
N TYR A 150 12.61 -5.43 3.17
CA TYR A 150 12.24 -4.12 2.64
C TYR A 150 13.38 -3.54 1.82
N GLU A 151 13.08 -3.03 0.65
CA GLU A 151 14.01 -2.32 -0.23
C GLU A 151 13.36 -1.02 -0.68
N GLY A 152 13.92 0.11 -0.27
CA GLY A 152 13.30 1.40 -0.55
C GLY A 152 14.01 2.58 0.11
N GLU A 153 13.25 3.66 0.24
CA GLU A 153 13.74 4.90 0.81
C GLU A 153 13.52 4.93 2.34
N TRP A 154 14.45 5.58 3.02
CA TRP A 154 14.50 5.73 4.47
C TRP A 154 14.68 7.19 4.84
N LYS A 155 14.06 7.60 5.92
CA LYS A 155 14.23 8.92 6.53
C LYS A 155 14.19 8.79 8.05
N GLU A 156 15.27 9.19 8.72
CA GLU A 156 15.36 9.15 10.18
C GLU A 156 14.94 7.79 10.78
N ASP A 157 15.55 6.70 10.28
CA ASP A 157 15.30 5.30 10.67
C ASP A 157 13.95 4.72 10.28
N LYS A 158 13.08 5.46 9.59
CA LYS A 158 11.77 5.01 9.16
C LYS A 158 11.71 4.79 7.65
N LYS A 159 10.90 3.82 7.22
CA LYS A 159 10.54 3.65 5.81
C LYS A 159 9.78 4.91 5.36
N ASN A 160 10.20 5.50 4.23
CA ASN A 160 9.63 6.74 3.72
C ASN A 160 9.87 6.81 2.20
N GLY A 161 8.96 7.44 1.43
CA GLY A 161 9.08 7.48 -0.03
C GLY A 161 8.72 6.16 -0.70
N GLN A 162 9.37 5.83 -1.82
CA GLN A 162 9.09 4.61 -2.57
C GLN A 162 9.80 3.40 -1.97
N GLY A 163 9.09 2.27 -1.90
CA GLY A 163 9.69 1.03 -1.41
C GLY A 163 8.88 -0.22 -1.67
N VAL A 164 9.58 -1.35 -1.63
CA VAL A 164 9.04 -2.69 -1.80
C VAL A 164 9.23 -3.47 -0.50
N MET A 165 8.15 -3.99 0.04
CA MET A 165 8.15 -4.90 1.18
C MET A 165 7.70 -6.28 0.73
N VAL A 166 8.47 -7.30 1.06
CA VAL A 166 8.11 -8.72 0.91
C VAL A 166 8.07 -9.34 2.29
N TRP A 167 6.95 -9.94 2.64
CA TRP A 167 6.77 -10.63 3.92
C TRP A 167 7.19 -12.11 3.83
N PRO A 168 7.38 -12.78 4.95
CA PRO A 168 7.77 -14.21 4.95
C PRO A 168 6.78 -15.13 4.25
N ASP A 169 5.49 -14.77 4.24
CA ASP A 169 4.41 -15.48 3.55
C ASP A 169 4.37 -15.24 2.05
N GLN A 170 5.32 -14.45 1.50
CA GLN A 170 5.44 -14.03 0.11
C GLN A 170 4.40 -12.99 -0.34
N SER A 171 3.57 -12.47 0.55
CA SER A 171 2.81 -11.27 0.24
C SER A 171 3.77 -10.11 -0.03
N LYS A 172 3.37 -9.18 -0.89
CA LYS A 172 4.24 -8.09 -1.33
C LYS A 172 3.47 -6.77 -1.42
N TYR A 173 4.12 -5.70 -0.99
CA TYR A 173 3.67 -4.33 -1.25
C TYR A 173 4.72 -3.56 -2.04
N GLU A 174 4.29 -2.84 -3.05
CA GLU A 174 5.09 -1.92 -3.86
C GLU A 174 4.38 -0.57 -3.88
N GLY A 175 5.00 0.48 -3.34
CA GLY A 175 4.36 1.78 -3.29
C GLY A 175 4.98 2.77 -2.31
N GLU A 176 4.18 3.76 -1.95
CA GLU A 176 4.59 4.86 -1.10
C GLU A 176 4.49 4.50 0.39
N TRP A 177 5.47 5.00 1.13
CA TRP A 177 5.62 4.83 2.57
C TRP A 177 5.78 6.18 3.24
N LYS A 178 5.23 6.32 4.43
CA LYS A 178 5.40 7.48 5.27
C LYS A 178 5.47 7.03 6.73
N ASP A 179 6.57 7.35 7.41
CA ASP A 179 6.79 7.03 8.82
C ASP A 179 6.48 5.56 9.17
N ASP A 180 7.02 4.61 8.37
CA ASP A 180 6.85 3.15 8.46
C ASP A 180 5.50 2.60 8.00
N ALA A 181 4.48 3.42 7.74
CA ALA A 181 3.17 3.03 7.25
C ALA A 181 3.08 3.12 5.72
N ARG A 182 2.25 2.28 5.09
CA ARG A 182 1.85 2.44 3.68
C ARG A 182 0.94 3.66 3.60
N ASP A 183 1.34 4.67 2.84
CA ASP A 183 0.62 5.95 2.72
C ASP A 183 0.90 6.55 1.35
N GLY A 184 -0.15 6.87 0.57
CA GLY A 184 -0.06 7.28 -0.83
C GLY A 184 -0.46 6.17 -1.78
N LYS A 185 0.13 6.08 -2.96
CA LYS A 185 -0.22 5.08 -3.98
C LYS A 185 0.61 3.80 -3.84
N GLY A 186 -0.06 2.64 -4.00
CA GLY A 186 0.65 1.37 -3.95
C GLY A 186 -0.16 0.17 -4.41
N THR A 187 0.57 -0.91 -4.64
CA THR A 187 0.02 -2.21 -5.03
C THR A 187 0.34 -3.25 -3.95
N PHE A 188 -0.67 -3.93 -3.46
CA PHE A 188 -0.52 -5.07 -2.58
C PHE A 188 -0.87 -6.37 -3.30
N TYR A 189 0.02 -7.33 -3.23
CA TYR A 189 -0.16 -8.69 -3.75
C TYR A 189 -0.37 -9.63 -2.56
N TYR A 190 -1.54 -10.22 -2.48
CA TYR A 190 -1.91 -11.15 -1.41
C TYR A 190 -1.46 -12.57 -1.73
N VAL A 191 -1.19 -13.37 -0.71
CA VAL A 191 -0.79 -14.79 -0.84
C VAL A 191 -1.82 -15.63 -1.59
N ASN A 192 -3.11 -15.31 -1.41
CA ASN A 192 -4.21 -16.01 -2.09
C ASN A 192 -4.34 -15.68 -3.58
N GLY A 193 -3.48 -14.82 -4.13
CA GLY A 193 -3.50 -14.36 -5.51
C GLY A 193 -4.38 -13.14 -5.78
N ASP A 194 -5.02 -12.58 -4.78
CA ASP A 194 -5.69 -11.28 -4.89
C ASP A 194 -4.66 -10.17 -5.08
N LYS A 195 -5.12 -9.04 -5.64
CA LYS A 195 -4.30 -7.84 -5.80
C LYS A 195 -5.12 -6.58 -5.58
N TYR A 196 -4.61 -5.66 -4.78
CA TYR A 196 -5.14 -4.31 -4.66
C TYR A 196 -4.19 -3.30 -5.29
N VAL A 197 -4.70 -2.36 -6.06
CA VAL A 197 -3.99 -1.23 -6.65
C VAL A 197 -4.76 0.04 -6.32
N GLY A 198 -4.18 0.95 -5.56
CA GLY A 198 -4.91 2.16 -5.18
C GLY A 198 -4.23 3.01 -4.12
N ASP A 199 -5.04 3.85 -3.50
CA ASP A 199 -4.60 4.76 -2.45
C ASP A 199 -4.57 4.03 -1.10
N TRP A 200 -3.59 4.39 -0.28
CA TRP A 200 -3.36 3.90 1.07
C TRP A 200 -3.26 5.06 2.04
N LYS A 201 -3.72 4.86 3.24
CA LYS A 201 -3.55 5.79 4.35
C LYS A 201 -3.37 5.02 5.65
N ASP A 202 -2.28 5.29 6.36
CA ASP A 202 -1.97 4.66 7.64
C ASP A 202 -2.17 3.13 7.62
N ASP A 203 -1.54 2.44 6.62
CA ASP A 203 -1.59 0.99 6.38
C ASP A 203 -2.95 0.42 5.91
N VAL A 204 -3.98 1.23 5.71
CA VAL A 204 -5.28 0.77 5.23
C VAL A 204 -5.62 1.29 3.84
N GLN A 205 -6.40 0.55 3.07
CA GLN A 205 -6.93 0.98 1.78
C GLN A 205 -7.82 2.20 1.97
N HIS A 206 -7.61 3.23 1.17
CA HIS A 206 -8.34 4.49 1.25
C HIS A 206 -8.50 5.12 -0.14
N GLY A 207 -9.35 6.16 -0.29
CA GLY A 207 -9.48 6.88 -1.56
C GLY A 207 -9.96 6.01 -2.70
N LYS A 208 -9.30 6.06 -3.86
CA LYS A 208 -9.64 5.27 -5.04
C LYS A 208 -8.79 4.01 -5.14
N GLY A 209 -9.43 2.88 -5.49
CA GLY A 209 -8.68 1.63 -5.66
C GLY A 209 -9.38 0.61 -6.54
N ILE A 210 -8.56 -0.33 -7.03
CA ILE A 210 -9.00 -1.48 -7.82
C ILE A 210 -8.58 -2.74 -7.07
N TYR A 211 -9.54 -3.60 -6.79
CA TYR A 211 -9.30 -4.91 -6.21
C TYR A 211 -9.54 -5.99 -7.27
N TYR A 212 -8.54 -6.79 -7.51
CA TYR A 212 -8.61 -7.97 -8.38
C TYR A 212 -8.66 -9.19 -7.50
N PHE A 213 -9.77 -9.92 -7.54
CA PHE A 213 -9.96 -11.17 -6.83
C PHE A 213 -9.31 -12.33 -7.59
N HIS A 214 -8.75 -13.27 -6.88
CA HIS A 214 -8.22 -14.51 -7.47
C HIS A 214 -9.31 -15.29 -8.26
N SER A 215 -10.58 -15.15 -7.87
CA SER A 215 -11.72 -15.70 -8.60
C SER A 215 -11.81 -15.20 -10.04
N GLY A 216 -11.21 -14.05 -10.35
CA GLY A 216 -11.35 -13.31 -11.60
C GLY A 216 -12.38 -12.18 -11.55
N ASP A 217 -13.02 -11.96 -10.41
CA ASP A 217 -13.85 -10.78 -10.17
C ASP A 217 -12.99 -9.53 -10.02
N ARG A 218 -13.60 -8.36 -10.19
CA ARG A 218 -12.91 -7.07 -10.02
C ARG A 218 -13.85 -6.04 -9.39
N TYR A 219 -13.34 -5.30 -8.44
CA TYR A 219 -13.97 -4.08 -7.93
C TYR A 219 -13.11 -2.87 -8.25
N GLU A 220 -13.73 -1.76 -8.64
CA GLU A 220 -13.08 -0.46 -8.82
C GLU A 220 -13.97 0.63 -8.22
N GLY A 221 -13.46 1.39 -7.25
CA GLY A 221 -14.29 2.39 -6.58
C GLY A 221 -13.62 3.03 -5.38
N ASP A 222 -14.49 3.61 -4.53
CA ASP A 222 -14.07 4.30 -3.32
C ASP A 222 -13.83 3.33 -2.16
N TYR A 223 -12.81 3.67 -1.36
CA TYR A 223 -12.47 2.99 -0.10
C TYR A 223 -12.37 4.00 1.04
N VAL A 224 -12.89 3.63 2.19
CA VAL A 224 -12.67 4.34 3.46
C VAL A 224 -12.36 3.30 4.54
N ASN A 225 -11.20 3.45 5.19
CA ASN A 225 -10.75 2.55 6.25
C ASN A 225 -10.79 1.06 5.87
N GLY A 226 -10.38 0.74 4.64
CA GLY A 226 -10.33 -0.63 4.12
C GLY A 226 -11.66 -1.16 3.56
N GLU A 227 -12.75 -0.44 3.69
CA GLU A 227 -14.07 -0.87 3.22
C GLU A 227 -14.49 -0.17 1.93
N ARG A 228 -15.09 -0.92 1.01
CA ARG A 228 -15.69 -0.39 -0.22
C ARG A 228 -16.88 0.50 0.16
N THR A 229 -16.90 1.73 -0.34
CA THR A 229 -17.95 2.72 -0.04
C THR A 229 -18.16 3.65 -1.24
N GLY A 230 -19.10 4.61 -1.15
CA GLY A 230 -19.30 5.60 -2.21
C GLY A 230 -19.63 4.97 -3.56
N GLN A 231 -19.05 5.49 -4.63
CA GLN A 231 -19.29 5.00 -6.00
C GLN A 231 -18.31 3.89 -6.37
N GLY A 232 -18.82 2.84 -7.02
CA GLY A 232 -17.97 1.75 -7.47
C GLY A 232 -18.56 0.93 -8.60
N ILE A 233 -17.70 0.14 -9.21
CA ILE A 233 -18.00 -0.82 -10.26
C ILE A 233 -17.55 -2.19 -9.76
N TYR A 234 -18.46 -3.16 -9.73
CA TYR A 234 -18.12 -4.56 -9.48
C TYR A 234 -18.38 -5.37 -10.76
N ILE A 235 -17.39 -6.10 -11.20
CA ILE A 235 -17.47 -6.97 -12.38
C ILE A 235 -17.19 -8.39 -11.94
N HIS A 236 -18.16 -9.27 -12.13
CA HIS A 236 -17.99 -10.70 -11.93
C HIS A 236 -17.26 -11.33 -13.11
N LYS A 237 -16.45 -12.34 -12.86
CA LYS A 237 -15.76 -13.11 -13.90
C LYS A 237 -16.71 -13.62 -15.01
N LYS A 238 -17.96 -13.91 -14.65
CA LYS A 238 -19.00 -14.40 -15.59
C LYS A 238 -19.60 -13.31 -16.47
N GLY A 239 -19.24 -12.04 -16.25
CA GLY A 239 -19.71 -10.91 -17.04
C GLY A 239 -20.81 -10.09 -16.38
N ASP A 240 -21.36 -10.51 -15.25
CA ASP A 240 -22.29 -9.66 -14.49
C ASP A 240 -21.58 -8.41 -13.99
N LYS A 241 -22.27 -7.26 -14.03
CA LYS A 241 -21.69 -5.97 -13.66
C LYS A 241 -22.66 -5.16 -12.81
N TYR A 242 -22.16 -4.63 -11.70
CA TYR A 242 -22.84 -3.61 -10.91
C TYR A 242 -22.10 -2.28 -11.02
N VAL A 243 -22.83 -1.19 -11.22
CA VAL A 243 -22.34 0.19 -11.18
C VAL A 243 -23.26 0.97 -10.26
N GLY A 244 -22.73 1.48 -9.16
CA GLY A 244 -23.57 2.19 -8.19
C GLY A 244 -22.89 2.45 -6.88
N GLN A 245 -23.71 2.75 -5.87
CA GLN A 245 -23.26 3.07 -4.54
C GLN A 245 -22.98 1.81 -3.72
N PHE A 246 -21.95 1.92 -2.87
CA PHE A 246 -21.55 0.92 -1.88
C PHE A 246 -21.58 1.54 -0.49
N LYS A 247 -21.87 0.71 0.51
CA LYS A 247 -21.76 1.04 1.92
C LYS A 247 -21.31 -0.20 2.68
N ASN A 248 -20.23 -0.08 3.47
CA ASN A 248 -19.66 -1.20 4.25
C ASN A 248 -19.42 -2.45 3.40
N GLY A 249 -18.88 -2.29 2.20
CA GLY A 249 -18.60 -3.38 1.26
C GLY A 249 -19.80 -3.92 0.46
N GLU A 250 -21.03 -3.48 0.73
CA GLU A 250 -22.27 -3.97 0.11
C GLU A 250 -22.86 -2.97 -0.88
N GLN A 251 -23.56 -3.47 -1.92
CA GLN A 251 -24.37 -2.65 -2.82
C GLN A 251 -25.45 -1.93 -2.00
N HIS A 252 -25.52 -0.61 -2.14
CA HIS A 252 -26.43 0.23 -1.38
C HIS A 252 -26.85 1.46 -2.19
N GLY A 253 -27.90 2.21 -1.74
CA GLY A 253 -28.34 3.43 -2.41
C GLY A 253 -28.85 3.16 -3.82
N THR A 254 -28.37 3.88 -4.81
CA THR A 254 -28.78 3.71 -6.23
C THR A 254 -27.70 3.01 -7.04
N GLY A 255 -28.12 2.14 -7.96
CA GLY A 255 -27.19 1.45 -8.86
C GLY A 255 -27.86 0.63 -9.94
N THR A 256 -27.06 0.32 -10.95
CA THR A 256 -27.45 -0.50 -12.10
C THR A 256 -26.71 -1.84 -12.04
N PHE A 257 -27.46 -2.94 -12.11
CA PHE A 257 -26.92 -4.29 -12.27
C PHE A 257 -27.24 -4.81 -13.67
N THR A 258 -26.24 -5.19 -14.41
CA THR A 258 -26.37 -5.81 -15.73
C THR A 258 -25.89 -7.25 -15.63
N TRP A 259 -26.79 -8.20 -15.94
CA TRP A 259 -26.45 -9.62 -16.00
C TRP A 259 -25.79 -9.98 -17.32
N ALA A 260 -24.98 -11.01 -17.32
CA ALA A 260 -24.28 -11.49 -18.51
C ALA A 260 -25.24 -11.95 -19.63
N ASN A 261 -26.49 -12.30 -19.27
CA ASN A 261 -27.54 -12.67 -20.23
C ASN A 261 -28.25 -11.47 -20.85
N GLY A 262 -27.84 -10.23 -20.51
CA GLY A 262 -28.42 -8.99 -21.03
C GLY A 262 -29.57 -8.41 -20.20
N ALA A 263 -30.03 -9.07 -19.13
CA ALA A 263 -30.99 -8.46 -18.22
C ALA A 263 -30.38 -7.27 -17.49
N VAL A 264 -31.20 -6.28 -17.10
CA VAL A 264 -30.76 -5.06 -16.44
C VAL A 264 -31.72 -4.72 -15.29
N TYR A 265 -31.16 -4.33 -14.14
CA TYR A 265 -31.91 -3.67 -13.08
C TYR A 265 -31.27 -2.31 -12.81
N GLU A 266 -32.08 -1.28 -12.79
CA GLU A 266 -31.73 0.06 -12.37
C GLU A 266 -32.65 0.50 -11.22
N GLY A 267 -32.10 0.81 -10.06
CA GLY A 267 -32.94 1.14 -8.91
C GLY A 267 -32.20 1.26 -7.61
N GLN A 268 -32.97 1.13 -6.53
CA GLN A 268 -32.48 1.22 -5.17
C GLN A 268 -32.03 -0.13 -4.63
N TRP A 269 -31.00 -0.09 -3.78
CA TRP A 269 -30.34 -1.24 -3.18
C TRP A 269 -30.17 -1.04 -1.68
N VAL A 270 -30.37 -2.07 -0.91
CA VAL A 270 -30.07 -2.14 0.51
C VAL A 270 -29.41 -3.48 0.80
N ASN A 271 -28.16 -3.45 1.27
CA ASN A 271 -27.42 -4.64 1.68
C ASN A 271 -27.45 -5.75 0.62
N ASN A 272 -26.99 -5.43 -0.61
CA ASN A 272 -26.96 -6.33 -1.77
C ASN A 272 -28.35 -6.79 -2.29
N GLN A 273 -29.42 -6.20 -1.83
CA GLN A 273 -30.78 -6.56 -2.25
C GLN A 273 -31.48 -5.40 -2.95
N ARG A 274 -32.18 -5.68 -4.06
CA ARG A 274 -33.04 -4.70 -4.70
C ARG A 274 -34.16 -4.32 -3.72
N SER A 275 -34.36 -3.01 -3.53
CA SER A 275 -35.30 -2.44 -2.56
C SER A 275 -35.82 -1.10 -3.07
N GLY A 276 -36.94 -0.60 -2.52
CA GLY A 276 -37.51 0.69 -2.93
C GLY A 276 -37.94 0.70 -4.38
N LYS A 277 -37.71 1.81 -5.10
CA LYS A 277 -38.13 1.94 -6.52
C LYS A 277 -37.05 1.41 -7.45
N GLY A 278 -37.47 0.69 -8.49
CA GLY A 278 -36.54 0.19 -9.51
C GLY A 278 -37.23 -0.33 -10.75
N HIS A 279 -36.45 -0.39 -11.84
CA HIS A 279 -36.83 -0.87 -13.15
C HIS A 279 -36.01 -2.10 -13.49
N TYR A 280 -36.63 -3.22 -13.79
CA TYR A 280 -35.99 -4.46 -14.21
C TYR A 280 -36.42 -4.82 -15.63
N ILE A 281 -35.45 -5.01 -16.50
CA ILE A 281 -35.68 -5.48 -17.88
C ILE A 281 -35.08 -6.89 -17.97
N TRP A 282 -35.93 -7.88 -18.28
CA TRP A 282 -35.50 -9.27 -18.51
C TRP A 282 -34.86 -9.44 -19.88
N ALA A 283 -34.04 -10.47 -20.02
CA ALA A 283 -33.41 -10.80 -21.29
C ALA A 283 -34.37 -11.14 -22.44
N ASN A 284 -35.62 -11.54 -22.11
CA ASN A 284 -36.65 -11.80 -23.08
C ASN A 284 -37.43 -10.55 -23.53
N GLY A 285 -37.12 -9.38 -22.96
CA GLY A 285 -37.75 -8.12 -23.27
C GLY A 285 -38.93 -7.76 -22.37
N ASP A 286 -39.35 -8.60 -21.43
CA ASP A 286 -40.29 -8.19 -20.39
C ASP A 286 -39.62 -7.08 -19.53
N ASP A 287 -40.47 -6.18 -18.97
CA ASP A 287 -39.97 -5.18 -18.03
C ASP A 287 -40.94 -4.98 -16.85
N TYR A 288 -40.35 -4.68 -15.69
CA TYR A 288 -41.10 -4.29 -14.49
C TYR A 288 -40.54 -2.99 -13.92
N GLU A 289 -41.42 -2.03 -13.75
CA GLU A 289 -41.13 -0.76 -13.10
C GLU A 289 -42.04 -0.60 -11.87
N GLY A 290 -41.45 -0.51 -10.67
CA GLY A 290 -42.25 -0.45 -9.46
C GLY A 290 -41.43 -0.57 -8.18
N GLU A 291 -42.15 -0.98 -7.12
CA GLU A 291 -41.58 -1.16 -5.78
C GLU A 291 -40.99 -2.54 -5.60
N TRP A 292 -39.87 -2.58 -4.87
CA TRP A 292 -39.06 -3.77 -4.61
C TRP A 292 -38.83 -3.95 -3.13
N LYS A 293 -38.84 -5.18 -2.66
CA LYS A 293 -38.47 -5.56 -1.30
C LYS A 293 -37.76 -6.92 -1.31
N ASN A 294 -36.55 -6.98 -0.75
CA ASN A 294 -35.78 -8.23 -0.65
C ASN A 294 -35.66 -8.97 -2.00
N ASN A 295 -35.29 -8.27 -3.06
CA ASN A 295 -35.15 -8.77 -4.43
C ASN A 295 -36.44 -9.15 -5.16
N MET A 296 -37.63 -8.93 -4.59
CA MET A 296 -38.92 -9.24 -5.18
C MET A 296 -39.72 -7.96 -5.45
N ALA A 297 -40.54 -7.96 -6.51
CA ALA A 297 -41.55 -6.93 -6.71
C ALA A 297 -42.53 -6.99 -5.52
N ASP A 298 -42.73 -5.86 -4.83
CA ASP A 298 -43.60 -5.81 -3.63
C ASP A 298 -44.07 -4.37 -3.42
N GLY A 299 -45.34 -4.11 -3.60
CA GLY A 299 -45.96 -2.79 -3.67
C GLY A 299 -46.53 -2.47 -5.03
N GLU A 300 -46.67 -1.19 -5.35
CA GLU A 300 -47.25 -0.77 -6.65
C GLU A 300 -46.21 -0.89 -7.78
N GLY A 301 -46.68 -1.40 -8.93
CA GLY A 301 -45.81 -1.54 -10.09
C GLY A 301 -46.55 -1.75 -11.41
N THR A 302 -45.77 -1.72 -12.49
CA THR A 302 -46.22 -2.00 -13.86
C THR A 302 -45.30 -3.06 -14.45
N LEU A 303 -45.88 -4.18 -14.86
CA LEU A 303 -45.24 -5.24 -15.64
C LEU A 303 -45.68 -5.11 -17.10
N ARG A 304 -44.69 -5.11 -18.01
CA ARG A 304 -44.94 -5.19 -19.46
C ARG A 304 -44.23 -6.42 -19.98
N THR A 305 -44.96 -7.26 -20.67
CA THR A 305 -44.39 -8.46 -21.29
C THR A 305 -44.09 -8.22 -22.78
N ALA A 306 -43.11 -8.93 -23.30
CA ALA A 306 -42.63 -8.77 -24.68
C ALA A 306 -43.70 -9.01 -25.73
N ASP A 307 -44.79 -9.75 -25.39
CA ASP A 307 -45.94 -9.96 -26.26
C ASP A 307 -46.92 -8.78 -26.32
N GLY A 308 -46.65 -7.72 -25.52
CA GLY A 308 -47.47 -6.50 -25.46
C GLY A 308 -48.53 -6.49 -24.33
N THR A 309 -48.58 -7.52 -23.48
CA THR A 309 -49.47 -7.54 -22.30
C THR A 309 -48.89 -6.58 -21.23
N LYS A 310 -49.80 -5.85 -20.55
CA LYS A 310 -49.43 -4.89 -19.50
C LYS A 310 -50.29 -5.10 -18.27
N TYR A 311 -49.65 -5.30 -17.13
CA TYR A 311 -50.31 -5.26 -15.83
C TYR A 311 -49.84 -4.03 -15.06
N LYS A 312 -50.79 -3.31 -14.46
CA LYS A 312 -50.53 -2.22 -13.53
C LYS A 312 -51.34 -2.43 -12.26
N GLY A 313 -50.69 -2.55 -11.12
CA GLY A 313 -51.34 -2.79 -9.85
C GLY A 313 -50.37 -3.20 -8.75
N HIS A 314 -50.95 -3.80 -7.72
CA HIS A 314 -50.21 -4.17 -6.52
C HIS A 314 -49.57 -5.57 -6.67
N PHE A 315 -48.36 -5.70 -6.16
CA PHE A 315 -47.56 -6.93 -6.11
C PHE A 315 -47.27 -7.33 -4.67
N VAL A 316 -47.22 -8.60 -4.38
CA VAL A 316 -46.78 -9.20 -3.13
C VAL A 316 -45.84 -10.36 -3.45
N LYS A 317 -44.56 -10.25 -2.98
CA LYS A 317 -43.54 -11.28 -3.19
C LYS A 317 -43.43 -11.73 -4.66
N GLY A 318 -43.42 -10.78 -5.58
CA GLY A 318 -43.24 -10.99 -7.01
C GLY A 318 -44.47 -11.47 -7.78
N LYS A 319 -45.65 -11.47 -7.18
CA LYS A 319 -46.90 -11.88 -7.79
C LYS A 319 -47.95 -10.77 -7.68
N GLU A 320 -48.82 -10.65 -8.71
CA GLU A 320 -49.94 -9.74 -8.68
C GLU A 320 -50.85 -10.14 -7.51
N ASP A 321 -51.19 -9.23 -6.63
CA ASP A 321 -52.03 -9.46 -5.46
C ASP A 321 -52.71 -8.14 -5.04
N GLY A 322 -54.01 -8.09 -5.01
CA GLY A 322 -54.82 -6.90 -4.78
C GLY A 322 -55.45 -6.37 -6.04
N LYS A 323 -55.79 -5.07 -6.06
CA LYS A 323 -56.40 -4.42 -7.20
C LYS A 323 -55.38 -4.18 -8.30
N GLY A 324 -55.77 -4.43 -9.56
CA GLY A 324 -54.91 -4.17 -10.72
C GLY A 324 -55.69 -4.13 -12.03
N VAL A 325 -54.99 -3.62 -13.03
CA VAL A 325 -55.46 -3.55 -14.41
C VAL A 325 -54.56 -4.36 -15.31
N LEU A 326 -55.13 -5.33 -16.01
CA LEU A 326 -54.45 -6.10 -17.05
C LEU A 326 -54.96 -5.69 -18.41
N GLU A 327 -54.08 -5.26 -19.29
CA GLU A 327 -54.39 -4.97 -20.70
C GLU A 327 -53.63 -5.97 -21.57
N ASP A 328 -54.35 -6.68 -22.42
CA ASP A 328 -53.77 -7.64 -23.35
C ASP A 328 -53.25 -6.95 -24.63
N LYS A 329 -52.54 -7.68 -25.47
CA LYS A 329 -51.98 -7.20 -26.74
C LYS A 329 -53.05 -6.70 -27.75
N ASN A 330 -54.33 -7.03 -27.56
CA ASN A 330 -55.44 -6.61 -28.41
C ASN A 330 -56.17 -5.38 -27.85
N GLY A 331 -55.73 -4.88 -26.68
CA GLY A 331 -56.30 -3.73 -25.98
C GLY A 331 -57.53 -4.11 -25.13
N VAL A 332 -57.79 -5.39 -24.90
CA VAL A 332 -58.82 -5.84 -23.93
C VAL A 332 -58.27 -5.58 -22.53
N ARG A 333 -59.04 -4.83 -21.73
CA ARG A 333 -58.67 -4.40 -20.40
C ARG A 333 -59.53 -5.09 -19.34
N TYR A 334 -58.88 -5.81 -18.42
CA TYR A 334 -59.47 -6.34 -17.21
C TYR A 334 -59.14 -5.40 -16.04
N ASP A 335 -60.15 -4.83 -15.38
CA ASP A 335 -60.02 -4.04 -14.17
C ASP A 335 -60.65 -4.84 -13.03
N GLY A 336 -59.85 -5.32 -12.10
CA GLY A 336 -60.33 -6.23 -11.07
C GLY A 336 -59.28 -6.55 -10.02
N PHE A 337 -59.54 -7.64 -9.31
CA PHE A 337 -58.65 -8.09 -8.25
C PHE A 337 -57.83 -9.31 -8.69
N PHE A 338 -56.67 -9.44 -8.08
CA PHE A 338 -55.74 -10.56 -8.26
C PHE A 338 -55.38 -11.16 -6.90
N LYS A 339 -55.09 -12.45 -6.86
CA LYS A 339 -54.58 -13.17 -5.71
C LYS A 339 -53.54 -14.19 -6.13
N GLN A 340 -52.29 -14.01 -5.64
CA GLN A 340 -51.16 -14.87 -5.96
C GLN A 340 -50.94 -15.06 -7.48
N GLY A 341 -51.07 -13.99 -8.27
CA GLY A 341 -50.92 -14.01 -9.73
C GLY A 341 -52.10 -14.50 -10.53
N LYS A 342 -53.25 -14.72 -9.87
CA LYS A 342 -54.48 -15.20 -10.54
C LYS A 342 -55.61 -14.19 -10.40
N LYS A 343 -56.46 -14.02 -11.45
CA LYS A 343 -57.69 -13.23 -11.39
C LYS A 343 -58.54 -13.73 -10.21
N HIS A 344 -59.03 -12.82 -9.36
CA HIS A 344 -59.81 -13.13 -8.17
C HIS A 344 -60.73 -11.97 -7.81
N GLY A 345 -61.93 -12.25 -7.32
CA GLY A 345 -62.88 -11.20 -6.92
C GLY A 345 -63.59 -10.55 -8.10
N ALA A 346 -64.31 -9.47 -7.81
CA ALA A 346 -65.08 -8.74 -8.81
C ALA A 346 -64.20 -8.07 -9.87
N PHE A 347 -64.73 -8.04 -11.10
CA PHE A 347 -64.04 -7.45 -12.25
C PHE A 347 -64.97 -6.84 -13.27
N VAL A 348 -64.37 -5.96 -14.08
CA VAL A 348 -64.97 -5.46 -15.34
C VAL A 348 -63.98 -5.64 -16.46
N GLU A 349 -64.33 -6.22 -17.56
CA GLU A 349 -63.57 -6.26 -18.80
C GLU A 349 -64.20 -5.32 -19.84
N THR A 350 -63.27 -4.54 -20.50
CA THR A 350 -63.66 -3.62 -21.57
C THR A 350 -62.87 -3.92 -22.84
N ASP A 351 -63.43 -3.57 -24.00
CA ASP A 351 -62.73 -3.59 -25.28
C ASP A 351 -61.75 -2.39 -25.37
N LYS A 352 -61.02 -2.32 -26.47
CA LYS A 352 -60.04 -1.22 -26.74
C LYS A 352 -60.70 0.17 -26.85
N ASN A 353 -62.02 0.23 -27.05
CA ASN A 353 -62.78 1.49 -27.14
C ASN A 353 -63.43 1.86 -25.79
N GLY A 354 -63.27 1.03 -24.75
CA GLY A 354 -63.77 1.24 -23.40
C GLY A 354 -65.19 0.68 -23.21
N ASN A 355 -65.81 -0.05 -24.20
CA ASN A 355 -67.12 -0.69 -24.04
C ASN A 355 -66.97 -1.90 -23.13
N VAL A 356 -67.90 -2.07 -22.18
CA VAL A 356 -67.91 -3.22 -21.27
C VAL A 356 -68.33 -4.46 -22.11
N ILE A 357 -67.42 -5.47 -22.12
CA ILE A 357 -67.66 -6.75 -22.79
C ILE A 357 -68.01 -7.87 -21.80
N ARG A 358 -67.60 -7.76 -20.54
CA ARG A 358 -67.88 -8.74 -19.50
C ARG A 358 -67.65 -8.13 -18.09
N LYS A 359 -68.47 -8.56 -17.12
CA LYS A 359 -68.27 -8.28 -15.69
C LYS A 359 -68.70 -9.53 -14.89
N GLY A 360 -68.15 -9.69 -13.71
CA GLY A 360 -68.42 -10.86 -12.89
C GLY A 360 -67.51 -11.04 -11.71
N VAL A 361 -67.32 -12.27 -11.28
CA VAL A 361 -66.40 -12.61 -10.13
C VAL A 361 -65.55 -13.80 -10.58
N TYR A 362 -64.21 -13.65 -10.33
CA TYR A 362 -63.29 -14.77 -10.46
C TYR A 362 -62.94 -15.35 -9.07
N LYS A 363 -62.65 -16.65 -9.03
CA LYS A 363 -62.15 -17.36 -7.87
C LYS A 363 -60.91 -18.15 -8.27
N PHE A 364 -59.73 -17.62 -7.87
CA PHE A 364 -58.38 -18.18 -8.17
C PHE A 364 -58.18 -18.54 -9.65
N GLY A 365 -58.55 -17.66 -10.56
CA GLY A 365 -58.38 -17.80 -12.01
C GLY A 365 -59.55 -18.48 -12.74
N THR A 366 -60.54 -18.98 -12.01
CA THR A 366 -61.78 -19.59 -12.62
C THR A 366 -62.93 -18.60 -12.51
N LEU A 367 -63.68 -18.39 -13.60
CA LEU A 367 -64.92 -17.58 -13.62
C LEU A 367 -65.97 -18.25 -12.75
N ASP A 368 -66.34 -17.62 -11.63
CA ASP A 368 -67.34 -18.17 -10.67
C ASP A 368 -68.77 -17.68 -10.96
N ALA A 369 -68.87 -16.38 -11.32
CA ALA A 369 -70.17 -15.80 -11.71
C ALA A 369 -69.98 -14.74 -12.78
N GLU A 370 -70.80 -14.74 -13.81
CA GLU A 370 -70.91 -13.70 -14.82
C GLU A 370 -72.18 -12.88 -14.58
N GLN A 371 -72.06 -11.58 -14.57
CA GLN A 371 -73.18 -10.66 -14.44
C GLN A 371 -73.56 -10.18 -15.86
N LYS A 372 -74.81 -10.41 -16.25
CA LYS A 372 -75.39 -9.92 -17.54
C LYS A 372 -75.58 -8.39 -17.50
#